data_1eeb498947c1fa3af3c3ce0fc4e36611
#
_entry.id   1eeb498947c1fa3af3c3ce0fc4e36611
#
_cell.length_a   1.000
_cell.length_b   1.000
_cell.length_c   1.000
_cell.angle_alpha   90.00
_cell.angle_beta   90.00
_cell.angle_gamma   90.00
#
_symmetry.space_group_name_H-M   'P 1'
#
loop_
_entity.id
_entity.type
_entity.pdbx_description
1 polymer ?
#
loop_
_entity_poly.entity_id
_entity_poly.type
_entity_poly.pdbx_seq_one_letter_code
_entity_poly.pdbx_strand_id
1 'polypeptide(L)'
;EFSVGVIEGKALPIIEIAPVQGFYDYKNKYKAGSAVETCPAELSEAVTEKMQHYAEQVAQVLGLDTYSRTDFLLDEKENIYCLEANTLPGMTPTSLLPQEAQVVGVNFNELCEKLIQISLDKYEK
;
A
#
# COMPACT_ATOMS: atom_id res chain seq x y z
N GLU A 1 2.24 0.90 11.72
CA GLU A 1 2.12 1.60 10.43
C GLU A 1 1.41 0.71 9.42
N PHE A 2 0.56 1.30 8.62
CA PHE A 2 -0.23 0.59 7.61
C PHE A 2 0.04 1.20 6.24
N SER A 3 -0.02 0.38 5.22
CA SER A 3 0.19 0.83 3.85
C SER A 3 -0.90 0.27 2.95
N VAL A 4 -1.41 1.12 2.05
CA VAL A 4 -2.46 0.73 1.11
C VAL A 4 -2.04 1.12 -0.30
N GLY A 5 -1.91 0.11 -1.15
CA GLY A 5 -1.68 0.34 -2.57
C GLY A 5 -2.98 0.64 -3.29
N VAL A 6 -2.91 1.48 -4.30
CA VAL A 6 -4.06 1.81 -5.14
C VAL A 6 -3.65 1.66 -6.59
N ILE A 7 -4.42 0.89 -7.34
CA ILE A 7 -4.17 0.66 -8.78
C ILE A 7 -5.44 1.03 -9.53
N GLU A 8 -5.33 1.95 -10.48
CA GLU A 8 -6.45 2.46 -11.26
C GLU A 8 -7.64 2.91 -10.39
N GLY A 9 -7.33 3.58 -9.28
CA GLY A 9 -8.34 4.12 -8.39
C GLY A 9 -8.93 3.12 -7.41
N LYS A 10 -8.47 1.88 -7.40
CA LYS A 10 -8.99 0.83 -6.52
C LYS A 10 -7.94 0.42 -5.49
N ALA A 11 -8.33 0.44 -4.22
CA ALA A 11 -7.44 0.06 -3.13
C ALA A 11 -7.21 -1.45 -3.07
N LEU A 12 -5.98 -1.83 -2.79
CA LEU A 12 -5.59 -3.21 -2.51
C LEU A 12 -5.80 -3.50 -1.01
N PRO A 13 -5.69 -4.77 -0.59
CA PRO A 13 -5.71 -5.08 0.84
C PRO A 13 -4.64 -4.32 1.61
N ILE A 14 -4.97 -3.94 2.85
CA ILE A 14 -4.06 -3.18 3.72
C ILE A 14 -2.96 -4.11 4.24
N ILE A 15 -1.72 -3.63 4.25
CA ILE A 15 -0.62 -4.34 4.88
C ILE A 15 -0.22 -3.59 6.16
N GLU A 16 -0.09 -4.35 7.26
CA GLU A 16 0.40 -3.83 8.52
C GLU A 16 1.89 -4.08 8.63
N ILE A 17 2.63 -3.07 9.06
CA ILE A 17 4.06 -3.15 9.26
C ILE A 17 4.35 -2.85 10.72
N ALA A 18 4.77 -3.87 11.46
CA ALA A 18 5.09 -3.74 12.89
C ALA A 18 6.56 -4.09 13.10
N PRO A 19 7.31 -3.26 13.86
CA PRO A 19 8.71 -3.58 14.13
C PRO A 19 8.80 -4.80 15.05
N VAL A 20 9.82 -5.61 14.83
CA VAL A 20 10.08 -6.79 15.68
C VAL A 20 10.48 -6.34 17.09
N GLN A 21 11.23 -5.25 17.18
CA GLN A 21 11.70 -4.70 18.45
C GLN A 21 11.53 -3.18 18.45
N GLY A 22 10.63 -2.67 19.30
CA GLY A 22 10.45 -1.24 19.49
C GLY A 22 9.83 -0.52 18.29
N PHE A 23 10.34 0.66 17.98
CA PHE A 23 9.76 1.51 16.96
C PHE A 23 10.14 1.11 15.55
N TYR A 24 9.21 1.31 14.61
CA TYR A 24 9.46 1.18 13.19
C TYR A 24 10.20 2.42 12.71
N ASP A 25 11.53 2.35 12.68
CA ASP A 25 12.37 3.46 12.25
C ASP A 25 12.90 3.25 10.83
N TYR A 26 13.70 4.19 10.35
CA TYR A 26 14.26 4.13 9.00
C TYR A 26 15.07 2.85 8.74
N LYS A 27 15.84 2.43 9.73
CA LYS A 27 16.68 1.23 9.63
C LYS A 27 15.81 -0.02 9.48
N ASN A 28 14.75 -0.13 10.28
CA ASN A 28 13.83 -1.26 10.21
C ASN A 28 13.02 -1.24 8.91
N LYS A 29 12.69 -0.07 8.41
CA LYS A 29 11.88 0.09 7.20
C LYS A 29 12.51 -0.59 5.98
N TYR A 30 13.83 -0.57 5.86
CA TYR A 30 14.52 -1.05 4.67
C TYR A 30 15.31 -2.33 4.88
N LYS A 31 15.34 -2.87 6.07
CA LYS A 31 16.08 -4.08 6.37
C LYS A 31 15.14 -5.29 6.39
N ALA A 32 15.36 -6.23 5.49
CA ALA A 32 14.55 -7.46 5.41
C ALA A 32 14.60 -8.22 6.74
N GLY A 33 13.44 -8.65 7.23
CA GLY A 33 13.34 -9.43 8.47
C GLY A 33 13.35 -8.61 9.73
N SER A 34 13.51 -7.29 9.66
CA SER A 34 13.53 -6.43 10.85
C SER A 34 12.14 -5.92 11.25
N ALA A 35 11.10 -6.22 10.47
CA ALA A 35 9.72 -5.88 10.75
C ALA A 35 8.81 -7.05 10.39
N VAL A 36 7.68 -7.16 11.09
CA VAL A 36 6.65 -8.15 10.77
C VAL A 36 5.62 -7.48 9.87
N GLU A 37 5.40 -8.10 8.71
CA GLU A 37 4.45 -7.59 7.71
C GLU A 37 3.27 -8.55 7.60
N THR A 38 2.06 -8.04 7.85
CA THR A 38 0.84 -8.85 7.81
C THR A 38 -0.12 -8.29 6.74
N CYS A 39 -0.48 -9.11 5.78
CA CYS A 39 -1.42 -8.73 4.72
C CYS A 39 -2.39 -9.88 4.43
N PRO A 40 -3.71 -9.66 4.50
CA PRO A 40 -4.35 -8.41 4.89
C PRO A 40 -4.16 -8.12 6.38
N ALA A 41 -4.12 -6.85 6.73
CA ALA A 41 -3.96 -6.42 8.11
C ALA A 41 -5.17 -6.85 8.96
N GLU A 42 -4.92 -7.18 10.22
CA GLU A 42 -5.97 -7.59 11.15
C GLU A 42 -6.66 -6.34 11.74
N LEU A 43 -7.58 -5.78 10.96
CA LEU A 43 -8.37 -4.61 11.34
C LEU A 43 -9.85 -4.94 11.25
N SER A 44 -10.68 -4.18 11.98
CA SER A 44 -12.12 -4.32 11.84
C SER A 44 -12.54 -3.98 10.40
N GLU A 45 -13.66 -4.51 9.97
CA GLU A 45 -14.17 -4.25 8.62
C GLU A 45 -14.40 -2.75 8.41
N ALA A 46 -14.93 -2.06 9.41
CA ALA A 46 -15.19 -0.62 9.33
C ALA A 46 -13.89 0.19 9.15
N VAL A 47 -12.84 -0.14 9.91
CA VAL A 47 -11.54 0.54 9.78
C VAL A 47 -10.89 0.22 8.45
N THR A 48 -10.97 -1.04 8.01
CA THR A 48 -10.42 -1.46 6.72
C THR A 48 -11.05 -0.67 5.57
N GLU A 49 -12.37 -0.60 5.52
CA GLU A 49 -13.08 0.13 4.47
C GLU A 49 -12.74 1.61 4.49
N LYS A 50 -12.68 2.20 5.67
CA LYS A 50 -12.39 3.62 5.84
C LYS A 50 -10.97 3.97 5.39
N MET A 51 -10.00 3.16 5.77
CA MET A 51 -8.60 3.36 5.38
C MET A 51 -8.41 3.19 3.88
N GLN A 52 -9.02 2.16 3.29
CA GLN A 52 -8.97 1.95 1.85
C GLN A 52 -9.62 3.10 1.09
N HIS A 53 -10.75 3.60 1.60
CA HIS A 53 -11.44 4.74 1.00
C HIS A 53 -10.56 5.99 1.03
N TYR A 54 -9.88 6.24 2.15
CA TYR A 54 -8.96 7.37 2.25
C TYR A 54 -7.81 7.26 1.25
N ALA A 55 -7.25 6.04 1.07
CA ALA A 55 -6.20 5.83 0.09
C ALA A 55 -6.68 6.13 -1.33
N GLU A 56 -7.89 5.72 -1.66
CA GLU A 56 -8.49 6.02 -2.96
C GLU A 56 -8.72 7.51 -3.14
N GLN A 57 -9.17 8.21 -2.10
CA GLN A 57 -9.36 9.66 -2.15
C GLN A 57 -8.04 10.40 -2.33
N VAL A 58 -6.98 9.98 -1.65
CA VAL A 58 -5.65 10.58 -1.81
C VAL A 58 -5.18 10.44 -3.25
N ALA A 59 -5.32 9.24 -3.82
CA ALA A 59 -4.94 9.00 -5.21
C ALA A 59 -5.72 9.89 -6.16
N GLN A 60 -7.02 10.05 -5.95
CA GLN A 60 -7.88 10.88 -6.78
C GLN A 60 -7.52 12.37 -6.68
N VAL A 61 -7.34 12.88 -5.46
CA VAL A 61 -7.04 14.28 -5.21
C VAL A 61 -5.68 14.67 -5.80
N LEU A 62 -4.70 13.78 -5.71
CA LEU A 62 -3.35 14.03 -6.24
C LEU A 62 -3.19 13.67 -7.71
N GLY A 63 -4.23 13.14 -8.36
CA GLY A 63 -4.17 12.75 -9.76
C GLY A 63 -3.31 11.54 -10.04
N LEU A 64 -3.22 10.61 -9.10
CA LEU A 64 -2.40 9.40 -9.23
C LEU A 64 -3.23 8.30 -9.92
N ASP A 65 -3.39 8.42 -11.22
CA ASP A 65 -4.32 7.61 -12.00
C ASP A 65 -3.87 6.17 -12.23
N THR A 66 -2.57 5.90 -12.19
CA THR A 66 -2.05 4.57 -12.49
C THR A 66 -1.89 3.74 -11.24
N TYR A 67 -0.90 4.03 -10.41
CA TYR A 67 -0.70 3.31 -9.16
C TYR A 67 0.02 4.19 -8.15
N SER A 68 -0.19 3.89 -6.87
CA SER A 68 0.43 4.61 -5.77
C SER A 68 0.36 3.75 -4.52
N ARG A 69 1.05 4.20 -3.48
CA ARG A 69 0.97 3.57 -2.15
C ARG A 69 0.86 4.69 -1.12
N THR A 70 -0.16 4.62 -0.28
CA THR A 70 -0.37 5.60 0.79
C THR A 70 -0.15 4.94 2.14
N ASP A 71 0.61 5.60 3.01
CA ASP A 71 0.96 5.08 4.32
C ASP A 71 0.17 5.80 5.40
N PHE A 72 -0.28 5.05 6.40
CA PHE A 72 -1.14 5.55 7.47
C PHE A 72 -0.66 5.12 8.85
N LEU A 73 -1.05 5.89 9.85
CA LEU A 73 -1.00 5.50 11.24
C LEU A 73 -2.41 5.40 11.79
N LEU A 74 -2.60 4.50 12.75
CA LEU A 74 -3.86 4.31 13.45
C LEU A 74 -3.60 4.45 14.93
N ASP A 75 -4.36 5.29 15.63
CA ASP A 75 -4.19 5.45 17.07
C ASP A 75 -5.12 4.49 17.84
N GLU A 76 -5.06 4.53 19.18
CA GLU A 76 -5.85 3.65 20.02
C GLU A 76 -7.35 3.90 19.92
N LYS A 77 -7.74 5.06 19.46
CA LYS A 77 -9.16 5.44 19.27
C LYS A 77 -9.63 5.18 17.83
N GLU A 78 -8.81 4.48 17.04
CA GLU A 78 -9.07 4.17 15.64
C GLU A 78 -9.15 5.39 14.72
N ASN A 79 -8.46 6.48 15.08
CA ASN A 79 -8.29 7.62 14.19
C ASN A 79 -7.19 7.31 13.19
N ILE A 80 -7.44 7.59 11.93
CA ILE A 80 -6.55 7.28 10.82
C ILE A 80 -5.81 8.55 10.40
N TYR A 81 -4.47 8.49 10.37
CA TYR A 81 -3.63 9.61 9.98
C TYR A 81 -2.84 9.24 8.73
N CYS A 82 -2.99 10.05 7.67
CA CYS A 82 -2.24 9.87 6.44
C CYS A 82 -0.84 10.46 6.62
N LEU A 83 0.20 9.65 6.39
CA LEU A 83 1.58 10.07 6.53
C LEU A 83 2.13 10.60 5.22
N GLU A 84 2.03 9.80 4.17
CA GLU A 84 2.58 10.14 2.85
C GLU A 84 1.96 9.29 1.75
N ALA A 85 2.06 9.79 0.52
CA ALA A 85 1.69 9.05 -0.67
C ALA A 85 2.95 8.88 -1.53
N ASN A 86 3.19 7.64 -1.96
CA ASN A 86 4.34 7.30 -2.78
C ASN A 86 3.90 7.05 -4.22
N THR A 87 4.46 7.81 -5.15
CA THR A 87 4.10 7.70 -6.57
C THR A 87 4.93 6.66 -7.33
N LEU A 88 6.07 6.28 -6.75
CA LEU A 88 6.93 5.22 -7.27
C LEU A 88 7.26 4.26 -6.13
N PRO A 89 6.27 3.47 -5.66
CA PRO A 89 6.53 2.52 -4.59
C PRO A 89 7.53 1.45 -5.02
N GLY A 90 8.24 0.88 -4.05
CA GLY A 90 9.22 -0.17 -4.32
C GLY A 90 8.60 -1.35 -5.05
N MET A 91 9.34 -1.91 -5.99
CA MET A 91 8.88 -2.99 -6.86
C MET A 91 9.87 -4.15 -6.88
N THR A 92 10.18 -4.67 -5.69
CA THR A 92 10.89 -5.94 -5.55
C THR A 92 9.89 -6.98 -5.07
N PRO A 93 10.17 -8.29 -5.21
CA PRO A 93 9.23 -9.32 -4.74
C PRO A 93 8.83 -9.21 -3.28
N THR A 94 9.65 -8.59 -2.44
CA THR A 94 9.37 -8.41 -1.01
C THR A 94 8.88 -7.00 -0.66
N SER A 95 8.69 -6.13 -1.65
CA SER A 95 8.15 -4.78 -1.42
C SER A 95 6.67 -4.85 -1.07
N LEU A 96 6.14 -3.78 -0.46
CA LEU A 96 4.78 -3.77 0.08
C LEU A 96 3.70 -3.93 -0.99
N LEU A 97 3.78 -3.17 -2.07
CA LEU A 97 2.77 -3.22 -3.14
C LEU A 97 2.63 -4.62 -3.76
N PRO A 98 3.74 -5.30 -4.14
CA PRO A 98 3.64 -6.67 -4.63
C PRO A 98 3.05 -7.65 -3.63
N GLN A 99 3.31 -7.50 -2.33
CA GLN A 99 2.71 -8.34 -1.31
C GLN A 99 1.19 -8.15 -1.24
N GLU A 100 0.73 -6.90 -1.29
CA GLU A 100 -0.69 -6.58 -1.29
C GLU A 100 -1.39 -7.14 -2.54
N ALA A 101 -0.76 -7.03 -3.70
CA ALA A 101 -1.31 -7.56 -4.95
C ALA A 101 -1.43 -9.08 -4.91
N GLN A 102 -0.47 -9.76 -4.30
CA GLN A 102 -0.48 -11.21 -4.19
C GLN A 102 -1.68 -11.72 -3.40
N VAL A 103 -2.13 -10.97 -2.40
CA VAL A 103 -3.30 -11.34 -1.60
C VAL A 103 -4.56 -11.43 -2.47
N VAL A 104 -4.66 -10.61 -3.51
CA VAL A 104 -5.80 -10.65 -4.44
C VAL A 104 -5.50 -11.49 -5.69
N GLY A 105 -4.46 -12.32 -5.65
CA GLY A 105 -4.17 -13.30 -6.69
C GLY A 105 -3.34 -12.79 -7.86
N VAL A 106 -2.70 -11.63 -7.72
CA VAL A 106 -1.83 -11.06 -8.75
C VAL A 106 -0.38 -11.27 -8.35
N ASN A 107 0.33 -12.16 -9.06
CA ASN A 107 1.73 -12.41 -8.74
C ASN A 107 2.63 -11.26 -9.21
N PHE A 108 3.91 -11.31 -8.84
CA PHE A 108 4.84 -10.22 -9.11
C PHE A 108 4.96 -9.93 -10.61
N ASN A 109 5.09 -10.97 -11.44
CA ASN A 109 5.24 -10.77 -12.88
C ASN A 109 3.98 -10.16 -13.49
N GLU A 110 2.80 -10.65 -13.09
CA GLU A 110 1.53 -10.11 -13.54
C GLU A 110 1.35 -8.66 -13.11
N LEU A 111 1.77 -8.32 -11.89
CA LEU A 111 1.69 -6.96 -11.39
C LEU A 111 2.56 -6.02 -12.24
N CYS A 112 3.81 -6.41 -12.51
CA CYS A 112 4.71 -5.59 -13.32
C CYS A 112 4.14 -5.36 -14.71
N GLU A 113 3.61 -6.39 -15.37
CA GLU A 113 2.99 -6.27 -16.67
C GLU A 113 1.77 -5.34 -16.64
N LYS A 114 0.93 -5.49 -15.62
CA LYS A 114 -0.26 -4.66 -15.45
C LYS A 114 0.10 -3.19 -15.28
N LEU A 115 1.09 -2.89 -14.43
CA LEU A 115 1.50 -1.50 -14.19
C LEU A 115 2.10 -0.86 -15.44
N ILE A 116 2.86 -1.63 -16.21
CA ILE A 116 3.39 -1.15 -17.49
C ILE A 116 2.24 -0.86 -18.45
N GLN A 117 1.29 -1.76 -18.58
CA GLN A 117 0.17 -1.63 -19.51
C GLN A 117 -0.70 -0.42 -19.19
N ILE A 118 -1.10 -0.23 -17.92
CA ILE A 118 -1.92 0.91 -17.54
C ILE A 118 -1.17 2.23 -17.69
N SER A 119 0.14 2.22 -17.48
CA SER A 119 0.96 3.42 -17.66
C SER A 119 1.08 3.79 -19.14
N LEU A 120 1.22 2.79 -20.01
CA LEU A 120 1.22 3.03 -21.45
C LEU A 120 -0.13 3.55 -21.94
N ASP A 121 -1.22 2.98 -21.47
CA ASP A 121 -2.57 3.40 -21.83
C ASP A 121 -2.82 4.87 -21.48
N LYS A 122 -2.24 5.33 -20.36
CA LYS A 122 -2.34 6.72 -19.96
C LYS A 122 -1.77 7.68 -21.01
N TYR A 123 -0.67 7.29 -21.64
CA TYR A 123 0.02 8.12 -22.63
C TYR A 123 -0.53 7.98 -24.05
N GLU A 124 -1.40 7.01 -24.28
CA GLU A 124 -2.04 6.80 -25.59
C GLU A 124 -3.34 7.59 -25.77
N LYS A 125 -3.77 8.26 -24.71
CA LYS A 125 -5.03 9.03 -24.72
C LYS A 125 -4.84 10.43 -25.24
#